data_f52255a4253076d3955025a6810505c8
#
_entry.id   f52255a4253076d3955025a6810505c8
#
_cell.length_a   1.000
_cell.length_b   1.000
_cell.length_c   1.000
_cell.angle_alpha   90.00
_cell.angle_beta   90.00
_cell.angle_gamma   90.00
#
_symmetry.space_group_name_H-M   'P 1'
#
loop_
_entity.id
_entity.type
_entity.pdbx_description
1 polymer ?
#
loop_
_entity_poly.entity_id
_entity_poly.type
_entity_poly.pdbx_seq_one_letter_code
_entity_poly.pdbx_strand_id
1 'polypeptide(L)'
;IPVEKVTLSQHTLELSRGSTADLSASIAPPDATDQTVLWSVSPTDIVSVDAGRVTALKKGSAVVTATSDSKSDNCTVTVTPAVYRIETAHTDSGDIPAWDTYPAKYEFFMPLTAKKAGLLLRSLEFRVKGYVPGTMRTVLRKYGSTTALADKFTDIVRGYNDVVLDMGSIALEKGVEYQLYFAASNNFYPPSVQPSWVAANDCIDIAQGSAYYGDDTTLIFSGTVVLQET
;
A
#
# COMPACT_ATOMS: atom_id res chain seq x y z
N ILE A 1 30.87 -35.38 21.03
CA ILE A 1 29.65 -35.13 21.84
C ILE A 1 28.49 -35.03 20.86
N PRO A 2 27.42 -35.84 21.06
CA PRO A 2 26.26 -35.80 20.15
C PRO A 2 25.45 -34.51 20.31
N VAL A 3 24.67 -34.17 19.28
CA VAL A 3 23.70 -33.09 19.35
C VAL A 3 22.51 -33.56 20.21
N GLU A 4 22.20 -32.80 21.25
CA GLU A 4 21.07 -33.09 22.14
C GLU A 4 19.82 -32.29 21.74
N LYS A 5 20.03 -31.05 21.26
CA LYS A 5 18.94 -30.15 20.90
C LYS A 5 19.34 -29.14 19.82
N VAL A 6 18.39 -28.84 18.90
CA VAL A 6 18.39 -27.68 18.04
C VAL A 6 17.30 -26.73 18.54
N THR A 7 17.56 -25.42 18.52
CA THR A 7 16.58 -24.43 18.97
C THR A 7 16.63 -23.23 17.99
N LEU A 8 15.49 -22.87 17.41
CA LEU A 8 15.33 -21.68 16.58
C LEU A 8 15.10 -20.43 17.41
N SER A 9 15.53 -19.28 16.89
CA SER A 9 15.31 -17.98 17.51
C SER A 9 13.82 -17.60 17.59
N GLN A 10 12.99 -18.15 16.69
CA GLN A 10 11.54 -17.91 16.62
C GLN A 10 10.84 -19.16 16.11
N HIS A 11 9.59 -19.39 16.56
CA HIS A 11 8.76 -20.52 16.14
C HIS A 11 7.58 -20.08 15.25
N THR A 12 7.33 -18.77 15.18
CA THR A 12 6.35 -18.16 14.30
C THR A 12 6.95 -16.92 13.67
N LEU A 13 6.67 -16.71 12.38
CA LEU A 13 7.15 -15.57 11.61
C LEU A 13 6.05 -15.13 10.62
N GLU A 14 5.76 -13.84 10.59
CA GLU A 14 4.85 -13.25 9.61
C GLU A 14 5.63 -12.34 8.68
N LEU A 15 5.48 -12.56 7.36
CA LEU A 15 6.17 -11.82 6.32
C LEU A 15 5.17 -11.37 5.26
N SER A 16 5.33 -10.15 4.76
CA SER A 16 4.67 -9.73 3.53
C SER A 16 5.38 -10.35 2.32
N ARG A 17 4.65 -10.72 1.29
CA ARG A 17 5.24 -11.22 0.04
C ARG A 17 6.36 -10.32 -0.46
N GLY A 18 7.50 -10.90 -0.79
CA GLY A 18 8.72 -10.21 -1.23
C GLY A 18 9.65 -9.74 -0.12
N SER A 19 9.23 -9.84 1.16
CA SER A 19 10.13 -9.53 2.29
C SER A 19 10.99 -10.72 2.69
N THR A 20 12.04 -10.41 3.47
CA THR A 20 12.98 -11.39 4.02
C THR A 20 13.11 -11.21 5.53
N ALA A 21 13.42 -12.28 6.23
CA ALA A 21 13.82 -12.27 7.63
C ALA A 21 14.89 -13.34 7.90
N ASP A 22 15.66 -13.15 8.95
CA ASP A 22 16.70 -14.10 9.34
C ASP A 22 16.23 -14.91 10.56
N LEU A 23 16.33 -16.24 10.46
CA LEU A 23 16.20 -17.20 11.56
C LEU A 23 17.59 -17.69 11.93
N SER A 24 17.86 -17.73 13.21
CA SER A 24 19.08 -18.38 13.73
C SER A 24 18.72 -19.68 14.45
N ALA A 25 19.61 -20.66 14.34
CA ALA A 25 19.52 -21.91 15.07
C ALA A 25 20.69 -22.03 16.05
N SER A 26 20.43 -22.50 17.23
CA SER A 26 21.45 -22.87 18.24
C SER A 26 21.46 -24.36 18.47
N ILE A 27 22.66 -24.93 18.67
CA ILE A 27 22.88 -26.34 18.92
C ILE A 27 23.34 -26.50 20.39
N ALA A 28 22.77 -27.44 21.06
CA ALA A 28 23.18 -27.81 22.39
C ALA A 28 23.64 -29.29 22.43
N PRO A 29 24.70 -29.61 23.22
CA PRO A 29 25.56 -28.68 23.94
C PRO A 29 26.47 -27.87 22.98
N PRO A 30 27.07 -26.74 23.43
CA PRO A 30 27.88 -25.86 22.55
C PRO A 30 29.15 -26.54 22.01
N ASP A 31 29.59 -27.60 22.63
CA ASP A 31 30.74 -28.45 22.26
C ASP A 31 30.33 -29.71 21.49
N ALA A 32 29.10 -29.80 21.01
CA ALA A 32 28.67 -30.87 20.11
C ALA A 32 29.61 -31.02 18.91
N THR A 33 29.89 -32.24 18.51
CA THR A 33 30.87 -32.56 17.47
C THR A 33 30.39 -32.04 16.09
N ASP A 34 29.08 -32.13 15.83
CA ASP A 34 28.45 -31.57 14.62
C ASP A 34 27.76 -30.27 14.99
N GLN A 35 28.22 -29.17 14.39
CA GLN A 35 27.64 -27.84 14.49
C GLN A 35 26.95 -27.42 13.20
N THR A 36 26.78 -28.36 12.26
CA THR A 36 26.15 -28.08 10.96
C THR A 36 24.63 -28.01 11.12
N VAL A 37 24.03 -26.93 10.60
CA VAL A 37 22.59 -26.79 10.53
C VAL A 37 22.13 -26.93 9.09
N LEU A 38 21.27 -27.89 8.84
CA LEU A 38 20.59 -28.08 7.56
C LEU A 38 19.22 -27.42 7.60
N TRP A 39 18.97 -26.57 6.65
CA TRP A 39 17.71 -25.85 6.51
C TRP A 39 16.84 -26.47 5.44
N SER A 40 15.55 -26.61 5.74
CA SER A 40 14.55 -27.08 4.78
C SER A 40 13.25 -26.31 4.97
N VAL A 41 12.38 -26.35 3.95
CA VAL A 41 11.06 -25.70 4.00
C VAL A 41 10.02 -26.54 3.26
N SER A 42 8.80 -26.53 3.75
CA SER A 42 7.65 -27.18 3.09
C SER A 42 6.37 -26.38 3.34
N PRO A 43 5.60 -26.06 2.28
CA PRO A 43 5.91 -26.22 0.85
C PRO A 43 6.94 -25.19 0.35
N THR A 44 7.69 -25.52 -0.70
CA THR A 44 8.79 -24.70 -1.23
C THR A 44 8.36 -23.55 -2.13
N ASP A 45 7.10 -23.50 -2.55
CA ASP A 45 6.55 -22.44 -3.41
C ASP A 45 6.07 -21.20 -2.63
N ILE A 46 5.93 -21.33 -1.31
CA ILE A 46 5.47 -20.24 -0.43
C ILE A 46 6.64 -19.47 0.14
N VAL A 47 7.68 -20.18 0.57
CA VAL A 47 8.86 -19.63 1.22
C VAL A 47 10.10 -20.35 0.69
N SER A 48 11.21 -19.64 0.54
CA SER A 48 12.53 -20.23 0.41
C SER A 48 13.37 -19.93 1.65
N VAL A 49 14.32 -20.83 1.98
CA VAL A 49 15.28 -20.61 3.06
C VAL A 49 16.69 -20.91 2.54
N ASP A 50 17.63 -20.03 2.85
CA ASP A 50 19.05 -20.18 2.55
C ASP A 50 19.87 -19.74 3.76
N ALA A 51 20.59 -20.69 4.37
CA ALA A 51 21.41 -20.48 5.56
C ALA A 51 20.67 -19.71 6.70
N GLY A 52 19.36 -19.98 6.87
CA GLY A 52 18.50 -19.31 7.85
C GLY A 52 17.83 -18.03 7.35
N ARG A 53 18.22 -17.50 6.17
CA ARG A 53 17.52 -16.37 5.55
C ARG A 53 16.25 -16.84 4.84
N VAL A 54 15.12 -16.42 5.37
CA VAL A 54 13.78 -16.76 4.88
C VAL A 54 13.31 -15.68 3.91
N THR A 55 12.83 -16.09 2.71
CA THR A 55 12.27 -15.19 1.71
C THR A 55 10.83 -15.57 1.41
N ALA A 56 9.91 -14.63 1.54
CA ALA A 56 8.48 -14.82 1.28
C ALA A 56 8.19 -14.72 -0.23
N LEU A 57 7.76 -15.83 -0.87
CA LEU A 57 7.55 -15.94 -2.31
C LEU A 57 6.09 -15.76 -2.71
N LYS A 58 5.17 -16.39 -1.96
CA LYS A 58 3.75 -16.48 -2.29
C LYS A 58 2.92 -16.50 -1.01
N LYS A 59 1.73 -15.88 -1.06
CA LYS A 59 0.76 -15.92 0.04
C LYS A 59 0.45 -17.36 0.46
N GLY A 60 0.48 -17.62 1.75
CA GLY A 60 0.21 -18.93 2.33
C GLY A 60 0.97 -19.16 3.63
N SER A 61 1.07 -20.41 4.03
CA SER A 61 1.83 -20.82 5.22
C SER A 61 2.79 -21.94 4.85
N ALA A 62 4.01 -21.86 5.38
CA ALA A 62 5.06 -22.88 5.23
C ALA A 62 5.76 -23.12 6.55
N VAL A 63 6.40 -24.26 6.68
CA VAL A 63 7.20 -24.62 7.85
C VAL A 63 8.66 -24.64 7.44
N VAL A 64 9.48 -23.82 8.09
CA VAL A 64 10.94 -23.86 7.99
C VAL A 64 11.46 -24.74 9.11
N THR A 65 12.32 -25.69 8.76
CA THR A 65 12.93 -26.65 9.68
C THR A 65 14.44 -26.49 9.69
N ALA A 66 15.01 -26.37 10.85
CA ALA A 66 16.46 -26.48 11.09
C ALA A 66 16.76 -27.86 11.68
N THR A 67 17.70 -28.58 11.08
CA THR A 67 18.08 -29.92 11.53
C THR A 67 19.60 -29.98 11.72
N SER A 68 20.03 -30.62 12.80
CA SER A 68 21.43 -30.99 13.03
C SER A 68 21.45 -32.41 13.62
N ASP A 69 22.23 -33.28 13.01
CA ASP A 69 22.20 -34.73 13.33
C ASP A 69 20.75 -35.25 13.26
N SER A 70 20.25 -35.81 14.32
CA SER A 70 18.87 -36.35 14.45
C SER A 70 17.88 -35.39 15.12
N LYS A 71 18.29 -34.15 15.43
CA LYS A 71 17.50 -33.16 16.13
C LYS A 71 17.04 -32.06 15.18
N SER A 72 15.82 -31.62 15.42
CA SER A 72 15.25 -30.52 14.61
C SER A 72 14.37 -29.59 15.44
N ASP A 73 14.19 -28.38 14.90
CA ASP A 73 13.22 -27.40 15.39
C ASP A 73 12.53 -26.69 14.21
N ASN A 74 11.32 -26.18 14.42
CA ASN A 74 10.45 -25.70 13.38
C ASN A 74 10.00 -24.26 13.64
N CYS A 75 9.88 -23.50 12.54
CA CYS A 75 9.23 -22.19 12.54
C CYS A 75 8.10 -22.18 11.51
N THR A 76 6.89 -21.82 11.94
CA THR A 76 5.76 -21.59 11.02
C THR A 76 5.85 -20.18 10.45
N VAL A 77 5.97 -20.09 9.12
CA VAL A 77 6.03 -18.83 8.42
C VAL A 77 4.71 -18.59 7.70
N THR A 78 4.04 -17.48 8.03
CA THR A 78 2.82 -17.03 7.35
C THR A 78 3.17 -15.88 6.42
N VAL A 79 2.89 -16.05 5.13
CA VAL A 79 3.10 -15.02 4.12
C VAL A 79 1.78 -14.32 3.81
N THR A 80 1.73 -13.03 4.09
CA THR A 80 0.61 -12.15 3.75
C THR A 80 0.80 -11.53 2.36
N PRO A 81 -0.28 -11.09 1.69
CA PRO A 81 -0.17 -10.35 0.43
C PRO A 81 0.70 -9.10 0.58
N ALA A 82 1.42 -8.73 -0.46
CA ALA A 82 2.16 -7.48 -0.48
C ALA A 82 1.20 -6.29 -0.40
N VAL A 83 1.54 -5.32 0.45
CA VAL A 83 0.85 -4.03 0.56
C VAL A 83 1.79 -2.94 0.05
N TYR A 84 1.31 -2.18 -0.93
CA TYR A 84 2.03 -1.05 -1.52
C TYR A 84 1.41 0.25 -1.02
N ARG A 85 2.23 1.09 -0.41
CA ARG A 85 1.87 2.47 -0.06
C ARG A 85 2.55 3.38 -1.06
N ILE A 86 1.76 4.00 -1.92
CA ILE A 86 2.25 4.88 -2.98
C ILE A 86 2.01 6.30 -2.53
N GLU A 87 3.07 6.91 -2.04
CA GLU A 87 3.04 8.29 -1.62
C GLU A 87 3.18 9.20 -2.84
N THR A 88 2.31 10.17 -2.88
CA THR A 88 2.34 11.23 -3.86
C THR A 88 3.01 12.44 -3.22
N ALA A 89 4.08 12.95 -3.82
CA ALA A 89 4.84 14.04 -3.26
C ALA A 89 4.04 15.34 -3.24
N HIS A 90 4.09 16.06 -2.12
CA HIS A 90 3.61 17.42 -1.99
C HIS A 90 4.83 18.36 -1.95
N THR A 91 4.83 19.37 -2.79
CA THR A 91 5.70 20.52 -2.59
C THR A 91 4.82 21.66 -2.09
N ASP A 92 5.00 22.05 -0.84
CA ASP A 92 4.41 23.26 -0.28
C ASP A 92 4.92 24.46 -1.09
N SER A 93 4.13 24.93 -2.02
CA SER A 93 4.35 26.19 -2.70
C SER A 93 3.34 27.21 -2.19
N GLY A 94 3.58 27.74 -0.98
CA GLY A 94 2.97 28.97 -0.51
C GLY A 94 1.44 28.97 -0.42
N ASP A 95 0.93 29.84 0.42
CA ASP A 95 -0.50 30.12 0.54
C ASP A 95 -1.10 30.45 -0.84
N ILE A 96 -2.16 29.71 -1.20
CA ILE A 96 -3.01 30.12 -2.34
C ILE A 96 -3.56 31.50 -2.00
N PRO A 97 -3.48 32.48 -2.90
CA PRO A 97 -4.14 33.75 -2.69
C PRO A 97 -5.62 33.50 -2.37
N ALA A 98 -6.11 34.15 -1.32
CA ALA A 98 -7.53 34.12 -0.98
C ALA A 98 -8.30 34.79 -2.14
N TRP A 99 -8.86 33.98 -3.01
CA TRP A 99 -9.80 34.45 -4.04
C TRP A 99 -11.19 34.36 -3.43
N ASP A 100 -11.68 35.46 -2.91
CA ASP A 100 -12.93 35.58 -2.14
C ASP A 100 -14.23 35.32 -2.93
N THR A 101 -14.17 34.94 -4.22
CA THR A 101 -15.36 34.92 -5.08
C THR A 101 -15.38 33.79 -6.10
N TYR A 102 -15.27 32.53 -5.70
CA TYR A 102 -15.50 31.41 -6.63
C TYR A 102 -16.80 30.67 -6.33
N PRO A 103 -17.58 30.29 -7.37
CA PRO A 103 -18.84 29.60 -7.20
C PRO A 103 -18.67 28.17 -6.70
N ALA A 104 -19.65 27.70 -5.98
CA ALA A 104 -19.74 26.56 -5.08
C ALA A 104 -19.66 25.15 -5.72
N LYS A 105 -18.90 24.89 -6.78
CA LYS A 105 -18.74 23.53 -7.32
C LYS A 105 -17.35 23.36 -7.93
N TYR A 106 -16.44 22.77 -7.16
CA TYR A 106 -15.19 22.28 -7.72
C TYR A 106 -15.28 20.77 -7.91
N GLU A 107 -15.05 20.34 -9.13
CA GLU A 107 -14.92 18.94 -9.51
C GLU A 107 -13.47 18.70 -9.93
N PHE A 108 -12.89 17.65 -9.39
CA PHE A 108 -11.49 17.35 -9.58
C PHE A 108 -11.33 15.88 -9.94
N PHE A 109 -10.51 15.58 -10.95
CA PHE A 109 -10.29 14.24 -11.45
C PHE A 109 -8.81 13.87 -11.37
N MET A 110 -8.53 12.68 -10.88
CA MET A 110 -7.20 12.10 -10.86
C MET A 110 -7.22 10.77 -11.62
N PRO A 111 -6.53 10.66 -12.76
CA PRO A 111 -6.39 9.38 -13.47
C PRO A 111 -5.46 8.44 -12.74
N LEU A 112 -5.83 7.15 -12.70
CA LEU A 112 -5.11 6.08 -12.06
C LEU A 112 -5.13 4.84 -12.95
N THR A 113 -3.97 4.31 -13.32
CA THR A 113 -3.88 3.11 -14.16
C THR A 113 -3.09 2.02 -13.47
N ALA A 114 -3.68 0.84 -13.30
CA ALA A 114 -2.99 -0.32 -12.72
C ALA A 114 -2.03 -0.96 -13.73
N LYS A 115 -0.77 -1.15 -13.37
CA LYS A 115 0.26 -1.80 -14.20
C LYS A 115 0.35 -3.30 -13.98
N LYS A 116 -0.06 -3.77 -12.82
CA LYS A 116 -0.09 -5.20 -12.46
C LYS A 116 -1.51 -5.73 -12.40
N ALA A 117 -1.69 -7.00 -12.71
CA ALA A 117 -2.92 -7.72 -12.40
C ALA A 117 -2.97 -8.09 -10.91
N GLY A 118 -4.18 -8.36 -10.39
CA GLY A 118 -4.36 -8.80 -9.01
C GLY A 118 -4.13 -7.72 -7.96
N LEU A 119 -4.31 -6.44 -8.29
CA LEU A 119 -4.24 -5.34 -7.33
C LEU A 119 -5.64 -5.02 -6.80
N LEU A 120 -5.72 -4.84 -5.49
CA LEU A 120 -6.89 -4.33 -4.78
C LEU A 120 -6.60 -2.94 -4.25
N LEU A 121 -7.43 -1.95 -4.58
CA LEU A 121 -7.39 -0.64 -3.92
C LEU A 121 -8.04 -0.78 -2.54
N ARG A 122 -7.26 -0.50 -1.49
CA ARG A 122 -7.67 -0.65 -0.09
C ARG A 122 -8.10 0.66 0.53
N SER A 123 -7.28 1.69 0.42
CA SER A 123 -7.59 3.00 0.95
C SER A 123 -6.92 4.12 0.16
N LEU A 124 -7.46 5.31 0.33
CA LEU A 124 -6.88 6.58 -0.07
C LEU A 124 -6.68 7.41 1.18
N GLU A 125 -5.48 7.92 1.37
CA GLU A 125 -5.12 8.78 2.49
C GLU A 125 -4.64 10.11 1.96
N PHE A 126 -5.23 11.21 2.40
CA PHE A 126 -4.87 12.54 1.90
C PHE A 126 -5.22 13.66 2.89
N ARG A 127 -4.54 14.78 2.73
CA ARG A 127 -4.82 15.97 3.52
C ARG A 127 -5.52 17.01 2.67
N VAL A 128 -6.60 17.57 3.19
CA VAL A 128 -7.38 18.63 2.55
C VAL A 128 -7.53 19.82 3.50
N LYS A 129 -7.65 21.04 2.92
CA LYS A 129 -7.91 22.24 3.69
C LYS A 129 -9.34 22.71 3.43
N GLY A 130 -10.18 22.68 4.47
CA GLY A 130 -11.51 23.24 4.43
C GLY A 130 -11.51 24.72 4.86
N TYR A 131 -12.17 25.60 4.12
CA TYR A 131 -12.35 27.00 4.51
C TYR A 131 -13.66 27.19 5.27
N VAL A 132 -14.65 26.40 4.96
CA VAL A 132 -15.92 26.29 5.67
C VAL A 132 -16.27 24.82 5.87
N PRO A 133 -17.04 24.46 6.89
CA PRO A 133 -17.53 23.10 7.04
C PRO A 133 -18.38 22.68 5.85
N GLY A 134 -18.25 21.43 5.42
CA GLY A 134 -19.00 20.87 4.30
C GLY A 134 -18.71 19.39 4.13
N THR A 135 -19.26 18.79 3.07
CA THR A 135 -19.07 17.39 2.75
C THR A 135 -18.35 17.25 1.43
N MET A 136 -17.28 16.48 1.42
CA MET A 136 -16.55 16.09 0.22
C MET A 136 -17.06 14.72 -0.25
N ARG A 137 -17.39 14.61 -1.52
CA ARG A 137 -17.71 13.36 -2.18
C ARG A 137 -16.50 12.88 -2.98
N THR A 138 -16.13 11.61 -2.80
CA THR A 138 -15.06 10.94 -3.54
C THR A 138 -15.64 9.75 -4.29
N VAL A 139 -15.50 9.73 -5.61
CA VAL A 139 -16.00 8.66 -6.47
C VAL A 139 -14.86 8.02 -7.22
N LEU A 140 -14.78 6.69 -7.21
CA LEU A 140 -13.92 5.92 -8.10
C LEU A 140 -14.77 5.29 -9.20
N ARG A 141 -14.36 5.44 -10.45
CA ARG A 141 -14.99 4.78 -11.60
C ARG A 141 -13.96 4.44 -12.67
N LYS A 142 -14.30 3.54 -13.59
CA LYS A 142 -13.51 3.37 -14.82
C LYS A 142 -13.66 4.59 -15.70
N TYR A 143 -12.59 4.96 -16.41
CA TYR A 143 -12.66 6.06 -17.39
C TYR A 143 -13.77 5.82 -18.40
N GLY A 144 -14.54 6.86 -18.68
CA GLY A 144 -15.69 6.78 -19.59
C GLY A 144 -16.94 6.08 -19.04
N SER A 145 -16.90 5.53 -17.82
CA SER A 145 -18.06 4.91 -17.17
C SER A 145 -18.80 5.89 -16.29
N THR A 146 -20.12 5.77 -16.23
CA THR A 146 -20.98 6.48 -15.27
C THR A 146 -21.18 5.69 -13.97
N THR A 147 -20.82 4.41 -13.97
CA THR A 147 -21.00 3.52 -12.80
C THR A 147 -19.86 3.70 -11.82
N ALA A 148 -20.19 4.08 -10.59
CA ALA A 148 -19.22 4.18 -9.51
C ALA A 148 -18.83 2.77 -9.00
N LEU A 149 -17.53 2.55 -8.80
CA LEU A 149 -16.98 1.41 -8.07
C LEU A 149 -16.92 1.69 -6.57
N ALA A 150 -16.73 2.97 -6.21
CA ALA A 150 -16.89 3.48 -4.87
C ALA A 150 -17.48 4.89 -4.94
N ASP A 151 -18.30 5.22 -3.95
CA ASP A 151 -18.89 6.54 -3.74
C ASP A 151 -18.89 6.82 -2.25
N LYS A 152 -18.02 7.73 -1.82
CA LYS A 152 -17.75 8.01 -0.41
C LYS A 152 -18.01 9.47 -0.07
N PHE A 153 -18.52 9.72 1.11
CA PHE A 153 -18.75 11.06 1.63
C PHE A 153 -17.93 11.25 2.90
N THR A 154 -17.28 12.40 3.03
CA THR A 154 -16.45 12.75 4.18
C THR A 154 -16.76 14.16 4.62
N ASP A 155 -17.05 14.34 5.88
CA ASP A 155 -17.26 15.66 6.47
C ASP A 155 -15.90 16.35 6.63
N ILE A 156 -15.83 17.59 6.14
CA ILE A 156 -14.65 18.45 6.19
C ILE A 156 -14.96 19.63 7.12
N VAL A 157 -14.09 19.85 8.08
CA VAL A 157 -14.17 21.02 8.97
C VAL A 157 -13.23 22.12 8.49
N ARG A 158 -13.41 23.32 9.04
CA ARG A 158 -12.49 24.42 8.75
C ARG A 158 -11.08 24.09 9.23
N GLY A 159 -10.09 24.30 8.36
CA GLY A 159 -8.70 23.97 8.61
C GLY A 159 -8.24 22.73 7.86
N TYR A 160 -7.09 22.18 8.28
CA TYR A 160 -6.57 20.93 7.68
C TYR A 160 -7.30 19.72 8.22
N ASN A 161 -7.63 18.82 7.30
CA ASN A 161 -8.29 17.56 7.58
C ASN A 161 -7.44 16.43 7.01
N ASP A 162 -7.04 15.47 7.84
CA ASP A 162 -6.43 14.23 7.39
C ASP A 162 -7.55 13.23 7.13
N VAL A 163 -7.72 12.85 5.87
CA VAL A 163 -8.80 11.99 5.40
C VAL A 163 -8.25 10.62 5.05
N VAL A 164 -8.86 9.59 5.62
CA VAL A 164 -8.62 8.19 5.26
C VAL A 164 -9.92 7.62 4.72
N LEU A 165 -9.96 7.30 3.43
CA LEU A 165 -11.10 6.66 2.80
C LEU A 165 -10.83 5.17 2.66
N ASP A 166 -11.59 4.35 3.39
CA ASP A 166 -11.63 2.92 3.16
C ASP A 166 -12.36 2.64 1.84
N MET A 167 -11.62 2.13 0.86
CA MET A 167 -12.14 1.73 -0.44
C MET A 167 -12.58 0.26 -0.46
N GLY A 168 -12.46 -0.43 0.66
CA GLY A 168 -12.77 -1.85 0.79
C GLY A 168 -11.73 -2.74 0.11
N SER A 169 -12.09 -3.35 -1.01
CA SER A 169 -11.21 -4.23 -1.78
C SER A 169 -11.58 -4.16 -3.26
N ILE A 170 -11.43 -2.96 -3.84
CA ILE A 170 -11.79 -2.75 -5.24
C ILE A 170 -10.70 -3.34 -6.13
N ALA A 171 -11.04 -4.35 -6.92
CA ALA A 171 -10.13 -4.95 -7.89
C ALA A 171 -9.83 -3.97 -9.02
N LEU A 172 -8.54 -3.71 -9.24
CA LEU A 172 -8.06 -2.91 -10.35
C LEU A 172 -7.60 -3.84 -11.49
N GLU A 173 -8.14 -3.63 -12.67
CA GLU A 173 -7.77 -4.38 -13.86
C GLU A 173 -6.52 -3.78 -14.50
N LYS A 174 -5.55 -4.64 -14.85
CA LYS A 174 -4.31 -4.21 -15.48
C LYS A 174 -4.57 -3.46 -16.78
N GLY A 175 -3.97 -2.28 -16.94
CA GLY A 175 -4.06 -1.44 -18.13
C GLY A 175 -5.38 -0.67 -18.25
N VAL A 176 -6.28 -0.79 -17.29
CA VAL A 176 -7.51 -0.01 -17.25
C VAL A 176 -7.27 1.30 -16.52
N GLU A 177 -7.69 2.40 -17.13
CA GLU A 177 -7.68 3.71 -16.51
C GLU A 177 -8.93 3.90 -15.65
N TYR A 178 -8.71 4.35 -14.42
CA TYR A 178 -9.73 4.74 -13.46
C TYR A 178 -9.66 6.24 -13.24
N GLN A 179 -10.79 6.82 -12.88
CA GLN A 179 -10.90 8.20 -12.45
C GLN A 179 -11.28 8.24 -10.97
N LEU A 180 -10.45 8.90 -10.16
CA LEU A 180 -10.83 9.39 -8.86
C LEU A 180 -11.42 10.79 -9.06
N TYR A 181 -12.67 10.94 -8.67
CA TYR A 181 -13.41 12.18 -8.75
C TYR A 181 -13.68 12.70 -7.35
N PHE A 182 -13.43 13.98 -7.15
CA PHE A 182 -13.68 14.68 -5.91
C PHE A 182 -14.61 15.86 -6.18
N ALA A 183 -15.66 15.97 -5.38
CA ALA A 183 -16.59 17.11 -5.43
C ALA A 183 -16.86 17.61 -4.02
N ALA A 184 -17.03 18.91 -3.87
CA ALA A 184 -17.40 19.50 -2.59
C ALA A 184 -18.77 20.15 -2.65
N SER A 185 -19.52 20.06 -1.57
CA SER A 185 -20.84 20.68 -1.44
C SER A 185 -20.79 22.17 -1.17
N ASN A 186 -19.68 22.70 -0.64
CA ASN A 186 -19.45 24.10 -0.29
C ASN A 186 -18.02 24.51 -0.59
N ASN A 187 -17.70 25.80 -0.49
CA ASN A 187 -16.38 26.39 -0.77
C ASN A 187 -15.21 25.62 -0.15
N PHE A 188 -14.76 24.63 -0.89
CA PHE A 188 -13.70 23.72 -0.55
C PHE A 188 -12.62 23.93 -1.61
N TYR A 189 -11.41 24.19 -1.13
CA TYR A 189 -10.24 24.19 -1.98
C TYR A 189 -9.47 22.92 -1.73
N PRO A 190 -9.35 22.03 -2.70
CA PRO A 190 -8.33 21.01 -2.62
C PRO A 190 -6.97 21.71 -2.43
N PRO A 191 -6.00 21.10 -1.76
CA PRO A 191 -4.69 21.69 -1.64
C PRO A 191 -4.18 22.04 -3.04
N SER A 192 -3.83 23.29 -3.28
CA SER A 192 -3.22 23.72 -4.54
C SER A 192 -1.85 23.13 -4.63
N VAL A 193 -1.52 22.59 -5.76
CA VAL A 193 -0.25 21.92 -5.92
C VAL A 193 0.25 22.06 -7.34
N GLN A 194 1.54 22.32 -7.46
CA GLN A 194 2.22 22.45 -8.74
C GLN A 194 2.36 21.13 -9.50
N PRO A 195 2.43 21.16 -10.83
CA PRO A 195 2.30 20.00 -11.70
C PRO A 195 3.60 19.19 -11.82
N SER A 196 3.89 18.34 -10.85
CA SER A 196 4.95 17.36 -11.01
C SER A 196 4.57 16.04 -10.36
N TRP A 197 3.52 15.42 -10.87
CA TRP A 197 3.06 14.13 -10.42
C TRP A 197 3.37 13.06 -11.41
N VAL A 198 4.32 12.26 -11.06
CA VAL A 198 4.45 10.92 -11.60
C VAL A 198 4.87 10.04 -10.44
N ALA A 199 3.93 9.45 -9.75
CA ALA A 199 4.25 8.24 -9.02
C ALA A 199 4.23 7.08 -10.03
N ALA A 200 5.24 7.00 -10.87
CA ALA A 200 5.47 5.84 -11.68
C ALA A 200 6.18 4.81 -10.82
N ASN A 201 5.46 3.86 -10.28
CA ASN A 201 6.06 2.65 -9.75
C ASN A 201 5.63 1.44 -10.59
N ASP A 202 6.15 0.27 -10.26
CA ASP A 202 5.82 -0.96 -10.99
C ASP A 202 4.38 -1.44 -10.84
N CYS A 203 3.59 -0.82 -9.96
CA CYS A 203 2.23 -1.24 -9.64
C CYS A 203 1.16 -0.38 -10.29
N ILE A 204 1.37 0.94 -10.31
CA ILE A 204 0.35 1.91 -10.71
C ILE A 204 0.98 3.15 -11.34
N ASP A 205 0.31 3.73 -12.32
CA ASP A 205 0.54 5.10 -12.79
C ASP A 205 -0.58 5.98 -12.25
N ILE A 206 -0.21 7.08 -11.64
CA ILE A 206 -1.11 8.17 -11.29
C ILE A 206 -0.70 9.33 -12.18
N ALA A 207 -1.53 9.67 -13.15
CA ALA A 207 -1.28 10.80 -14.03
C ALA A 207 -1.78 12.10 -13.39
N GLN A 208 -1.28 13.21 -13.93
CA GLN A 208 -1.70 14.54 -13.53
C GLN A 208 -3.23 14.67 -13.65
N GLY A 209 -3.88 15.04 -12.55
CA GLY A 209 -5.31 15.30 -12.54
C GLY A 209 -5.65 16.63 -13.21
N SER A 210 -6.87 16.78 -13.69
CA SER A 210 -7.40 18.03 -14.19
C SER A 210 -8.57 18.50 -13.35
N ALA A 211 -8.62 19.80 -13.07
CA ALA A 211 -9.81 20.44 -12.53
C ALA A 211 -10.69 20.93 -13.67
N TYR A 212 -11.97 20.69 -13.57
CA TYR A 212 -12.92 21.22 -14.55
C TYR A 212 -13.39 22.61 -14.09
N TYR A 213 -12.64 23.63 -14.47
CA TYR A 213 -13.12 25.01 -14.64
C TYR A 213 -12.12 25.76 -15.52
N GLY A 214 -12.53 26.13 -16.65
CA GLY A 214 -12.22 27.12 -17.68
C GLY A 214 -10.84 27.76 -17.78
N ASP A 215 -9.86 27.51 -16.96
CA ASP A 215 -8.49 28.02 -17.09
C ASP A 215 -7.49 27.02 -16.50
N ASP A 216 -6.33 26.89 -17.12
CA ASP A 216 -5.23 25.94 -16.95
C ASP A 216 -4.65 25.73 -15.53
N THR A 217 -5.43 25.71 -14.49
CA THR A 217 -4.97 25.41 -13.13
C THR A 217 -5.02 23.93 -12.85
N THR A 218 -3.88 23.32 -12.95
CA THR A 218 -3.66 21.94 -12.54
C THR A 218 -3.62 21.86 -11.02
N LEU A 219 -4.57 21.12 -10.46
CA LEU A 219 -4.59 20.84 -9.02
C LEU A 219 -3.83 19.56 -8.73
N ILE A 220 -2.95 19.57 -7.76
CA ILE A 220 -2.19 18.43 -7.30
C ILE A 220 -2.71 18.00 -5.92
N PHE A 221 -2.73 16.72 -5.75
CA PHE A 221 -3.23 16.06 -4.59
C PHE A 221 -2.05 15.34 -3.90
N SER A 222 -1.75 15.66 -2.66
CA SER A 222 -0.80 14.89 -1.87
C SER A 222 -1.54 13.86 -1.05
N GLY A 223 -1.11 12.62 -1.15
CA GLY A 223 -1.74 11.55 -0.39
C GLY A 223 -1.04 10.22 -0.61
N THR A 224 -1.59 9.19 -0.05
CA THR A 224 -1.12 7.82 -0.19
C THR A 224 -2.21 6.96 -0.78
N VAL A 225 -1.90 6.25 -1.84
CA VAL A 225 -2.73 5.19 -2.40
C VAL A 225 -2.26 3.87 -1.81
N VAL A 226 -3.13 3.15 -1.12
CA VAL A 226 -2.81 1.85 -0.52
C VAL A 226 -3.37 0.74 -1.40
N LEU A 227 -2.48 -0.08 -1.96
CA LEU A 227 -2.78 -1.24 -2.78
C LEU A 227 -2.36 -2.52 -2.08
N GLN A 228 -3.08 -3.60 -2.32
CA GLN A 228 -2.74 -4.93 -1.86
C GLN A 228 -2.81 -5.91 -3.03
N GLU A 229 -1.88 -6.86 -3.11
CA GLU A 229 -2.01 -8.00 -4.03
C GLU A 229 -3.07 -8.98 -3.54
N THR A 230 -3.71 -9.70 -4.47
CA THR A 230 -4.69 -10.76 -4.16
C THR A 230 -4.03 -12.05 -3.70
#